data_1b3da15fa53eb4935b5af6b526f9a3a9
#
_entry.id   1b3da15fa53eb4935b5af6b526f9a3a9
#
_cell.length_a   1.000
_cell.length_b   1.000
_cell.length_c   1.000
_cell.angle_alpha   90.00
_cell.angle_beta   90.00
_cell.angle_gamma   90.00
#
_symmetry.space_group_name_H-M   'P 1'
#
loop_
_entity.id
_entity.type
_entity.pdbx_description
1 polymer ?
#
loop_
_entity_poly.entity_id
_entity_poly.type
_entity_poly.pdbx_seq_one_letter_code
_entity_poly.pdbx_strand_id
1 'polypeptide(L)'
;MSDRIRVRYAPSPTGYLHIGNARTALFNYLYAKHYNGDFVIRIEDTDKKRNLEDGETSQFDNLKWLGLDWDESVDKDNGYGPYRQSERQHIYQPLIDQLLAEDKAYKCYMTEEELEAEREAQIARGEMPRYGGQHAHLTEEQRQQFEAEGRQPSIRFRVPQNQTYSFDDMVKGNISFDSNGIGDWVIVKKDGIPTYNFAVAIDDHYMEISDVIRGDDHISNTPKQIMIYEAFGWEPPRFGHMSLIVNEERKKLSKRDGQILQFIEQYRDLGYLPEALFNFIALLGWSPEGEEEIFSKEEFIKIFDEKRLSKSPAFFDKQKLAWVNNQYMKQKDTETVFQLALPHLIKANLIPEVPSEEDLSWGRKLIALYQKEMSYAGEIVPLSEMFFKEMPALGEEERQVINGEQVPELMMHLFSKLEALEPFEAAEIKKTIKEVQKETGIKGKQLFMPIRVAVTGQMHGPELPNTIEVLGKEKVLNRLKQYK
;
A
#
# COMPACT_ATOMS: atom_id res chain seq x y z
N MET A 1 31.73 -12.47 -2.70
CA MET A 1 30.72 -11.38 -2.54
C MET A 1 31.15 -10.47 -1.40
N SER A 2 30.81 -9.19 -1.46
CA SER A 2 30.95 -8.26 -0.33
C SER A 2 30.12 -8.78 0.84
N ASP A 3 30.64 -8.71 2.08
CA ASP A 3 29.87 -9.05 3.29
C ASP A 3 28.74 -8.03 3.57
N ARG A 4 28.61 -7.02 2.72
CA ARG A 4 27.60 -5.96 2.82
C ARG A 4 26.26 -6.41 2.26
N ILE A 5 25.21 -6.27 3.05
CA ILE A 5 23.83 -6.51 2.60
C ILE A 5 23.44 -5.46 1.56
N ARG A 6 23.02 -5.93 0.39
CA ARG A 6 22.46 -5.10 -0.67
C ARG A 6 21.18 -5.75 -1.17
N VAL A 7 20.08 -5.03 -1.07
CA VAL A 7 18.76 -5.48 -1.50
C VAL A 7 18.13 -4.47 -2.45
N ARG A 8 17.13 -4.91 -3.19
CA ARG A 8 16.48 -4.02 -4.16
C ARG A 8 14.95 -4.17 -4.15
N TYR A 9 14.29 -3.05 -4.37
CA TYR A 9 12.95 -2.98 -4.91
C TYR A 9 13.06 -2.71 -6.40
N ALA A 10 12.44 -3.56 -7.23
CA ALA A 10 12.60 -3.52 -8.68
C ALA A 10 11.24 -3.40 -9.39
N PRO A 11 10.59 -2.22 -9.33
CA PRO A 11 9.27 -2.03 -9.91
C PRO A 11 9.31 -1.91 -11.43
N SER A 12 8.28 -2.46 -12.09
CA SER A 12 7.93 -2.09 -13.46
C SER A 12 7.00 -0.88 -13.42
N PRO A 13 7.25 0.19 -14.22
CA PRO A 13 6.45 1.41 -14.21
C PRO A 13 5.12 1.23 -14.98
N THR A 14 4.47 0.08 -14.84
CA THR A 14 3.20 -0.31 -15.49
C THR A 14 1.97 0.03 -14.67
N GLY A 15 2.13 0.71 -13.55
CA GLY A 15 1.06 1.10 -12.64
C GLY A 15 1.57 1.92 -11.46
N TYR A 16 0.60 2.40 -10.68
CA TYR A 16 0.86 3.12 -9.43
C TYR A 16 1.34 2.17 -8.31
N LEU A 17 1.87 2.72 -7.22
CA LEU A 17 2.39 1.92 -6.12
C LEU A 17 1.26 1.16 -5.41
N HIS A 18 1.14 -0.12 -5.73
CA HIS A 18 0.17 -1.04 -5.12
C HIS A 18 0.64 -1.45 -3.72
N ILE A 19 -0.31 -1.72 -2.81
CA ILE A 19 -0.01 -2.11 -1.42
C ILE A 19 0.94 -3.31 -1.31
N GLY A 20 0.81 -4.29 -2.21
CA GLY A 20 1.72 -5.45 -2.27
C GLY A 20 3.15 -5.07 -2.65
N ASN A 21 3.30 -4.15 -3.57
CA ASN A 21 4.61 -3.63 -3.98
C ASN A 21 5.21 -2.72 -2.90
N ALA A 22 4.39 -1.90 -2.24
CA ALA A 22 4.81 -1.10 -1.09
C ALA A 22 5.32 -1.99 0.04
N ARG A 23 4.66 -3.13 0.32
CA ARG A 23 5.12 -4.12 1.29
C ARG A 23 6.47 -4.73 0.88
N THR A 24 6.64 -5.08 -0.39
CA THR A 24 7.92 -5.58 -0.90
C THR A 24 9.03 -4.56 -0.71
N ALA A 25 8.79 -3.30 -1.07
CA ALA A 25 9.75 -2.21 -0.85
C ALA A 25 10.07 -2.03 0.65
N LEU A 26 9.04 -2.04 1.50
CA LEU A 26 9.18 -1.84 2.94
C LEU A 26 10.02 -2.96 3.59
N PHE A 27 9.80 -4.22 3.27
CA PHE A 27 10.62 -5.30 3.85
C PHE A 27 12.06 -5.31 3.34
N ASN A 28 12.31 -4.96 2.08
CA ASN A 28 13.68 -4.72 1.60
C ASN A 28 14.33 -3.55 2.35
N TYR A 29 13.60 -2.45 2.55
CA TYR A 29 14.06 -1.30 3.32
C TYR A 29 14.41 -1.69 4.78
N LEU A 30 13.49 -2.37 5.49
CA LEU A 30 13.72 -2.80 6.87
C LEU A 30 14.93 -3.74 6.98
N TYR A 31 15.04 -4.69 6.06
CA TYR A 31 16.16 -5.63 6.01
C TYR A 31 17.50 -4.91 5.78
N ALA A 32 17.56 -4.02 4.78
CA ALA A 32 18.74 -3.22 4.53
C ALA A 32 19.14 -2.39 5.74
N LYS A 33 18.21 -1.63 6.31
CA LYS A 33 18.50 -0.71 7.42
C LYS A 33 18.84 -1.45 8.72
N HIS A 34 18.22 -2.60 8.98
CA HIS A 34 18.55 -3.44 10.14
C HIS A 34 20.00 -3.91 10.10
N TYR A 35 20.49 -4.33 8.95
CA TYR A 35 21.87 -4.83 8.76
C TYR A 35 22.86 -3.75 8.29
N ASN A 36 22.52 -2.47 8.34
CA ASN A 36 23.34 -1.34 7.85
C ASN A 36 23.79 -1.53 6.39
N GLY A 37 22.94 -2.12 5.58
CA GLY A 37 23.13 -2.37 4.16
C GLY A 37 22.53 -1.28 3.27
N ASP A 38 22.49 -1.55 1.97
CA ASP A 38 21.97 -0.64 0.96
C ASP A 38 20.60 -1.09 0.45
N PHE A 39 19.68 -0.14 0.34
CA PHE A 39 18.39 -0.30 -0.30
C PHE A 39 18.42 0.37 -1.68
N VAL A 40 18.34 -0.43 -2.74
CA VAL A 40 18.45 -0.02 -4.13
C VAL A 40 17.06 -0.02 -4.79
N ILE A 41 16.76 0.97 -5.63
CA ILE A 41 15.59 0.95 -6.51
C ILE A 41 16.06 0.87 -7.95
N ARG A 42 15.62 -0.18 -8.66
CA ARG A 42 15.87 -0.39 -10.08
C ARG A 42 14.56 -0.42 -10.85
N ILE A 43 14.46 0.40 -11.90
CA ILE A 43 13.27 0.46 -12.74
C ILE A 43 13.34 -0.60 -13.85
N GLU A 44 12.38 -1.51 -13.86
CA GLU A 44 12.27 -2.60 -14.84
C GLU A 44 11.27 -2.22 -15.94
N ASP A 45 11.71 -1.37 -16.85
CA ASP A 45 10.92 -0.70 -17.90
C ASP A 45 11.01 -1.36 -19.29
N THR A 46 11.44 -2.61 -19.36
CA THR A 46 11.60 -3.35 -20.62
C THR A 46 10.30 -3.63 -21.37
N ASP A 47 9.15 -3.54 -20.71
CA ASP A 47 7.84 -3.65 -21.34
C ASP A 47 7.26 -2.28 -21.70
N LYS A 48 7.83 -1.67 -22.74
CA LYS A 48 7.47 -0.32 -23.19
C LYS A 48 5.98 -0.13 -23.51
N LYS A 49 5.25 -1.21 -23.86
CA LYS A 49 3.82 -1.13 -24.22
C LYS A 49 2.92 -0.92 -23.02
N ARG A 50 3.34 -1.34 -21.83
CA ARG A 50 2.55 -1.26 -20.59
C ARG A 50 3.01 -0.16 -19.65
N ASN A 51 4.13 0.50 -19.93
CA ASN A 51 4.61 1.59 -19.11
C ASN A 51 3.63 2.77 -19.12
N LEU A 52 3.32 3.30 -17.94
CA LEU A 52 2.53 4.52 -17.77
C LEU A 52 3.48 5.72 -17.71
N GLU A 53 3.06 6.85 -18.28
CA GLU A 53 3.83 8.10 -18.29
C GLU A 53 4.22 8.54 -16.89
N ASP A 54 3.27 8.49 -15.94
CA ASP A 54 3.47 8.88 -14.53
C ASP A 54 3.82 7.69 -13.61
N GLY A 55 4.00 6.49 -14.16
CA GLY A 55 4.17 5.28 -13.35
C GLY A 55 5.42 5.31 -12.48
N GLU A 56 6.55 5.76 -13.02
CA GLU A 56 7.81 5.89 -12.30
C GLU A 56 7.71 6.97 -11.22
N THR A 57 7.20 8.16 -11.55
CA THR A 57 7.03 9.27 -10.60
C THR A 57 6.14 8.88 -9.43
N SER A 58 5.00 8.23 -9.70
CA SER A 58 4.09 7.74 -8.66
C SER A 58 4.79 6.76 -7.71
N GLN A 59 5.63 5.84 -8.24
CA GLN A 59 6.40 4.91 -7.40
C GLN A 59 7.29 5.68 -6.41
N PHE A 60 8.11 6.61 -6.90
CA PHE A 60 9.05 7.36 -6.06
C PHE A 60 8.34 8.27 -5.06
N ASP A 61 7.32 9.01 -5.48
CA ASP A 61 6.60 9.95 -4.62
C ASP A 61 5.90 9.23 -3.46
N ASN A 62 5.29 8.08 -3.74
CA ASN A 62 4.61 7.31 -2.70
C ASN A 62 5.59 6.56 -1.79
N LEU A 63 6.76 6.12 -2.28
CA LEU A 63 7.82 5.58 -1.43
C LEU A 63 8.38 6.65 -0.50
N LYS A 64 8.67 7.86 -1.00
CA LYS A 64 9.09 9.02 -0.18
C LYS A 64 8.04 9.37 0.86
N TRP A 65 6.77 9.42 0.47
CA TRP A 65 5.68 9.69 1.39
C TRP A 65 5.58 8.65 2.52
N LEU A 66 5.81 7.36 2.23
CA LEU A 66 5.90 6.30 3.24
C LEU A 66 7.17 6.38 4.11
N GLY A 67 8.12 7.26 3.78
CA GLY A 67 9.40 7.37 4.48
C GLY A 67 10.40 6.27 4.12
N LEU A 68 10.28 5.65 2.94
CA LEU A 68 11.19 4.64 2.42
C LEU A 68 12.26 5.30 1.55
N ASP A 69 13.29 5.87 2.19
CA ASP A 69 14.41 6.47 1.50
C ASP A 69 15.38 5.40 1.00
N TRP A 70 15.87 5.55 -0.24
CA TRP A 70 16.81 4.65 -0.88
C TRP A 70 18.24 5.19 -0.86
N ASP A 71 19.17 4.27 -0.97
CA ASP A 71 20.60 4.58 -1.02
C ASP A 71 21.07 4.78 -2.46
N GLU A 72 20.45 4.07 -3.42
CA GLU A 72 20.77 4.13 -4.84
C GLU A 72 19.51 4.02 -5.71
N SER A 73 19.45 4.81 -6.77
CA SER A 73 18.44 4.73 -7.83
C SER A 73 18.78 5.62 -9.01
N VAL A 74 17.83 5.87 -9.90
CA VAL A 74 17.93 6.74 -11.08
C VAL A 74 18.34 8.19 -10.74
N ASP A 75 18.03 8.64 -9.53
CA ASP A 75 18.36 9.97 -9.02
C ASP A 75 19.57 9.97 -8.08
N LYS A 76 20.16 8.83 -7.79
CA LYS A 76 21.25 8.66 -6.83
C LYS A 76 22.17 7.50 -7.21
N ASP A 77 23.10 7.77 -8.12
CA ASP A 77 24.04 6.77 -8.62
C ASP A 77 25.27 6.65 -7.70
N ASN A 78 25.57 5.42 -7.27
CA ASN A 78 26.77 5.06 -6.52
C ASN A 78 27.73 4.15 -7.33
N GLY A 79 27.65 4.18 -8.65
CA GLY A 79 28.56 3.48 -9.56
C GLY A 79 28.06 2.14 -10.09
N TYR A 80 26.81 1.77 -9.81
CA TYR A 80 26.19 0.53 -10.31
C TYR A 80 25.16 0.79 -11.44
N GLY A 81 25.00 2.08 -11.82
CA GLY A 81 24.07 2.47 -12.88
C GLY A 81 24.41 1.95 -14.27
N PRO A 82 23.54 2.20 -15.26
CA PRO A 82 22.19 2.82 -15.14
C PRO A 82 21.20 2.00 -14.30
N TYR A 83 20.22 2.68 -13.70
CA TYR A 83 19.20 2.02 -12.84
C TYR A 83 17.86 1.81 -13.58
N ARG A 84 17.77 2.12 -14.88
CA ARG A 84 16.67 1.69 -15.77
C ARG A 84 17.14 0.58 -16.67
N GLN A 85 16.39 -0.51 -16.76
CA GLN A 85 16.76 -1.66 -17.58
C GLN A 85 16.86 -1.31 -19.07
N SER A 86 16.02 -0.40 -19.55
CA SER A 86 16.08 0.08 -20.95
C SER A 86 17.40 0.75 -21.34
N GLU A 87 18.20 1.22 -20.36
CA GLU A 87 19.48 1.88 -20.55
C GLU A 87 20.68 0.92 -20.43
N ARG A 88 20.44 -0.38 -20.13
CA ARG A 88 21.47 -1.38 -19.82
C ARG A 88 21.80 -2.35 -20.94
N GLN A 89 21.33 -2.11 -22.15
CA GLN A 89 21.55 -3.01 -23.31
C GLN A 89 23.03 -3.29 -23.55
N HIS A 90 23.92 -2.33 -23.30
CA HIS A 90 25.38 -2.48 -23.43
C HIS A 90 25.97 -3.51 -22.43
N ILE A 91 25.27 -3.79 -21.32
CA ILE A 91 25.64 -4.83 -20.33
C ILE A 91 25.11 -6.18 -20.80
N TYR A 92 23.88 -6.25 -21.32
CA TYR A 92 23.25 -7.49 -21.70
C TYR A 92 23.84 -8.11 -22.97
N GLN A 93 24.15 -7.30 -23.99
CA GLN A 93 24.56 -7.81 -25.30
C GLN A 93 25.82 -8.70 -25.26
N PRO A 94 26.93 -8.31 -24.59
CA PRO A 94 28.11 -9.19 -24.52
C PRO A 94 27.84 -10.54 -23.85
N LEU A 95 26.92 -10.58 -22.87
CA LEU A 95 26.54 -11.79 -22.15
C LEU A 95 25.65 -12.70 -23.03
N ILE A 96 24.76 -12.12 -23.82
CA ILE A 96 23.96 -12.85 -24.81
C ILE A 96 24.89 -13.50 -25.85
N ASP A 97 25.86 -12.74 -26.37
CA ASP A 97 26.83 -13.24 -27.35
C ASP A 97 27.69 -14.37 -26.77
N GLN A 98 28.08 -14.27 -25.49
CA GLN A 98 28.79 -15.34 -24.80
C GLN A 98 27.95 -16.61 -24.71
N LEU A 99 26.69 -16.53 -24.27
CA LEU A 99 25.79 -17.70 -24.17
C LEU A 99 25.60 -18.39 -25.53
N LEU A 100 25.49 -17.61 -26.60
CA LEU A 100 25.39 -18.14 -27.99
C LEU A 100 26.67 -18.83 -28.40
N ALA A 101 27.85 -18.23 -28.14
CA ALA A 101 29.16 -18.80 -28.48
C ALA A 101 29.47 -20.08 -27.69
N GLU A 102 29.00 -20.19 -26.44
CA GLU A 102 29.15 -21.36 -25.57
C GLU A 102 28.06 -22.44 -25.78
N ASP A 103 27.18 -22.27 -26.77
CA ASP A 103 26.01 -23.14 -27.03
C ASP A 103 25.07 -23.31 -25.81
N LYS A 104 25.09 -22.37 -24.90
CA LYS A 104 24.15 -22.28 -23.75
C LYS A 104 22.85 -21.57 -24.10
N ALA A 105 22.81 -20.92 -25.26
CA ALA A 105 21.63 -20.33 -25.87
C ALA A 105 21.64 -20.52 -27.37
N TYR A 106 20.49 -20.37 -28.02
CA TYR A 106 20.35 -20.53 -29.45
C TYR A 106 19.22 -19.66 -30.04
N LYS A 107 19.31 -19.39 -31.35
CA LYS A 107 18.29 -18.65 -32.10
C LYS A 107 17.09 -19.55 -32.41
N CYS A 108 15.88 -19.06 -32.08
CA CYS A 108 14.61 -19.72 -32.36
C CYS A 108 13.76 -18.87 -33.29
N TYR A 109 13.45 -19.38 -34.47
CA TYR A 109 12.72 -18.71 -35.55
C TYR A 109 11.22 -19.07 -35.57
N MET A 110 10.69 -19.82 -34.59
CA MET A 110 9.27 -20.18 -34.54
C MET A 110 8.38 -18.95 -34.50
N THR A 111 7.29 -18.99 -35.27
CA THR A 111 6.26 -17.93 -35.21
C THR A 111 5.36 -18.10 -34.00
N GLU A 112 4.53 -17.09 -33.70
CA GLU A 112 3.54 -17.19 -32.63
C GLU A 112 2.50 -18.26 -32.92
N GLU A 113 2.10 -18.39 -34.19
CA GLU A 113 1.15 -19.41 -34.64
C GLU A 113 1.72 -20.82 -34.47
N GLU A 114 3.00 -21.04 -34.81
CA GLU A 114 3.68 -22.32 -34.63
C GLU A 114 3.79 -22.68 -33.14
N LEU A 115 4.11 -21.71 -32.28
CA LEU A 115 4.19 -21.91 -30.83
C LEU A 115 2.82 -22.23 -30.23
N GLU A 116 1.77 -21.54 -30.64
CA GLU A 116 0.41 -21.80 -30.16
C GLU A 116 -0.12 -23.14 -30.63
N ALA A 117 0.12 -23.55 -31.90
CA ALA A 117 -0.24 -24.85 -32.41
C ALA A 117 0.43 -26.00 -31.63
N GLU A 118 1.71 -25.83 -31.26
CA GLU A 118 2.42 -26.79 -30.41
C GLU A 118 1.78 -26.87 -29.00
N ARG A 119 1.50 -25.72 -28.40
CA ARG A 119 0.85 -25.62 -27.09
C ARG A 119 -0.50 -26.34 -27.10
N GLU A 120 -1.35 -26.07 -28.08
CA GLU A 120 -2.65 -26.72 -28.23
C GLU A 120 -2.52 -28.24 -28.40
N ALA A 121 -1.55 -28.71 -29.21
CA ALA A 121 -1.28 -30.11 -29.39
C ALA A 121 -0.85 -30.81 -28.10
N GLN A 122 -0.02 -30.16 -27.27
CA GLN A 122 0.40 -30.68 -25.97
C GLN A 122 -0.79 -30.77 -25.01
N ILE A 123 -1.63 -29.72 -24.95
CA ILE A 123 -2.86 -29.71 -24.10
C ILE A 123 -3.78 -30.87 -24.53
N ALA A 124 -3.97 -31.06 -25.83
CA ALA A 124 -4.82 -32.14 -26.37
C ALA A 124 -4.31 -33.55 -25.99
N ARG A 125 -2.99 -33.71 -25.79
CA ARG A 125 -2.37 -34.95 -25.29
C ARG A 125 -2.35 -35.06 -23.77
N GLY A 126 -2.87 -34.05 -23.02
CA GLY A 126 -2.83 -34.00 -21.56
C GLY A 126 -1.45 -33.68 -20.95
N GLU A 127 -0.55 -33.13 -21.77
CA GLU A 127 0.79 -32.71 -21.35
C GLU A 127 0.77 -31.28 -20.81
N MET A 128 1.71 -30.98 -19.89
CA MET A 128 1.93 -29.59 -19.51
C MET A 128 2.63 -28.85 -20.67
N PRO A 129 2.03 -27.72 -21.14
CA PRO A 129 2.58 -27.00 -22.29
C PRO A 129 3.97 -26.42 -21.95
N ARG A 130 4.93 -26.74 -22.81
CA ARG A 130 6.30 -26.16 -22.76
C ARG A 130 6.90 -26.17 -24.15
N TYR A 131 7.89 -25.32 -24.38
CA TYR A 131 8.61 -25.36 -25.65
C TYR A 131 9.37 -26.68 -25.78
N GLY A 132 9.14 -27.39 -26.89
CA GLY A 132 9.64 -28.76 -27.13
C GLY A 132 11.06 -28.85 -27.72
N GLY A 133 11.76 -27.71 -27.91
CA GLY A 133 13.13 -27.71 -28.45
C GLY A 133 13.26 -27.84 -29.93
N GLN A 134 12.19 -27.58 -30.73
CA GLN A 134 12.19 -27.81 -32.19
C GLN A 134 13.31 -27.11 -32.96
N HIS A 135 13.74 -25.92 -32.50
CA HIS A 135 14.84 -25.14 -33.08
C HIS A 135 16.15 -25.25 -32.32
N ALA A 136 16.25 -26.16 -31.34
CA ALA A 136 17.44 -26.30 -30.51
C ALA A 136 18.70 -26.75 -31.27
N HIS A 137 18.53 -27.41 -32.43
CA HIS A 137 19.62 -28.00 -33.21
C HIS A 137 19.49 -27.70 -34.70
N LEU A 138 19.12 -26.47 -35.07
CA LEU A 138 19.07 -26.05 -36.46
C LEU A 138 20.46 -26.08 -37.13
N THR A 139 20.53 -26.58 -38.35
CA THR A 139 21.73 -26.43 -39.20
C THR A 139 21.86 -24.98 -39.67
N GLU A 140 23.07 -24.62 -40.16
CA GLU A 140 23.28 -23.28 -40.71
C GLU A 140 22.41 -23.01 -41.94
N GLU A 141 22.18 -24.01 -42.78
CA GLU A 141 21.28 -23.91 -43.95
C GLU A 141 19.84 -23.63 -43.52
N GLN A 142 19.34 -24.28 -42.45
CA GLN A 142 18.00 -24.06 -41.93
C GLN A 142 17.87 -22.64 -41.34
N ARG A 143 18.87 -22.14 -40.64
CA ARG A 143 18.89 -20.77 -40.14
C ARG A 143 18.82 -19.75 -41.28
N GLN A 144 19.67 -19.91 -42.28
CA GLN A 144 19.70 -19.04 -43.46
C GLN A 144 18.37 -19.07 -44.23
N GLN A 145 17.71 -20.24 -44.32
CA GLN A 145 16.38 -20.34 -44.91
C GLN A 145 15.35 -19.50 -44.14
N PHE A 146 15.27 -19.63 -42.82
CA PHE A 146 14.35 -18.81 -41.99
C PHE A 146 14.65 -17.32 -42.09
N GLU A 147 15.92 -16.94 -42.11
CA GLU A 147 16.32 -15.55 -42.30
C GLU A 147 15.94 -15.03 -43.71
N ALA A 148 16.06 -15.86 -44.75
CA ALA A 148 15.62 -15.51 -46.09
C ALA A 148 14.09 -15.38 -46.19
N GLU A 149 13.34 -16.09 -45.38
CA GLU A 149 11.89 -15.91 -45.18
C GLU A 149 11.52 -14.63 -44.44
N GLY A 150 12.50 -13.86 -43.95
CA GLY A 150 12.31 -12.62 -43.16
C GLY A 150 11.95 -12.87 -41.71
N ARG A 151 12.13 -14.07 -41.17
CA ARG A 151 11.86 -14.41 -39.78
C ARG A 151 12.93 -13.80 -38.85
N GLN A 152 12.50 -13.05 -37.87
CA GLN A 152 13.37 -12.55 -36.81
C GLN A 152 13.45 -13.60 -35.69
N PRO A 153 14.64 -13.98 -35.23
CA PRO A 153 14.79 -14.94 -34.15
C PRO A 153 14.56 -14.31 -32.78
N SER A 154 13.95 -15.06 -31.87
CA SER A 154 14.16 -14.90 -30.44
C SER A 154 15.39 -15.70 -29.99
N ILE A 155 15.97 -15.40 -28.87
CA ILE A 155 17.06 -16.19 -28.29
C ILE A 155 16.51 -16.95 -27.08
N ARG A 156 16.73 -18.29 -27.09
CA ARG A 156 16.32 -19.17 -26.01
C ARG A 156 17.53 -19.68 -25.23
N PHE A 157 17.38 -19.73 -23.90
CA PHE A 157 18.32 -20.40 -23.01
C PHE A 157 18.13 -21.93 -23.13
N ARG A 158 19.21 -22.65 -23.30
CA ARG A 158 19.22 -24.11 -23.32
C ARG A 158 19.23 -24.66 -21.90
N VAL A 159 18.09 -25.17 -21.46
CA VAL A 159 17.92 -25.69 -20.10
C VAL A 159 18.70 -27.00 -19.91
N PRO A 160 19.65 -27.08 -18.95
CA PRO A 160 20.34 -28.32 -18.63
C PRO A 160 19.35 -29.41 -18.21
N GLN A 161 19.42 -30.58 -18.82
CA GLN A 161 18.51 -31.68 -18.55
C GLN A 161 18.99 -32.56 -17.39
N ASN A 162 18.06 -33.25 -16.70
CA ASN A 162 18.32 -34.17 -15.61
C ASN A 162 19.06 -33.54 -14.43
N GLN A 163 18.71 -32.31 -14.11
CA GLN A 163 19.26 -31.59 -12.97
C GLN A 163 18.15 -31.12 -12.01
N THR A 164 18.50 -31.00 -10.75
CA THR A 164 17.62 -30.43 -9.71
C THR A 164 18.17 -29.09 -9.28
N TYR A 165 17.34 -28.05 -9.41
CA TYR A 165 17.65 -26.70 -8.93
C TYR A 165 17.00 -26.51 -7.57
N SER A 166 17.82 -26.44 -6.52
CA SER A 166 17.38 -26.27 -5.13
C SER A 166 17.95 -25.00 -4.53
N PHE A 167 17.16 -24.33 -3.70
CA PHE A 167 17.61 -23.18 -2.92
C PHE A 167 16.91 -23.13 -1.56
N ASP A 168 17.58 -22.59 -0.57
CA ASP A 168 17.02 -22.37 0.76
C ASP A 168 16.42 -20.96 0.81
N ASP A 169 15.09 -20.91 0.73
CA ASP A 169 14.33 -19.66 0.78
C ASP A 169 14.21 -19.17 2.22
N MET A 170 14.52 -17.89 2.46
CA MET A 170 14.48 -17.27 3.80
C MET A 170 13.11 -17.38 4.47
N VAL A 171 12.01 -17.46 3.69
CA VAL A 171 10.64 -17.52 4.20
C VAL A 171 10.04 -18.90 4.08
N LYS A 172 10.18 -19.54 2.91
CA LYS A 172 9.50 -20.81 2.58
C LYS A 172 10.32 -22.06 2.99
N GLY A 173 11.61 -21.90 3.23
CA GLY A 173 12.53 -23.02 3.45
C GLY A 173 13.03 -23.65 2.16
N ASN A 174 13.44 -24.92 2.18
CA ASN A 174 14.01 -25.56 1.00
C ASN A 174 12.97 -25.75 -0.12
N ILE A 175 13.31 -25.28 -1.32
CA ILE A 175 12.49 -25.40 -2.55
C ILE A 175 13.34 -26.05 -3.63
N SER A 176 12.77 -27.00 -4.37
CA SER A 176 13.43 -27.73 -5.44
C SER A 176 12.59 -27.78 -6.69
N PHE A 177 13.26 -27.72 -7.85
CA PHE A 177 12.66 -27.85 -9.18
C PHE A 177 13.43 -28.84 -10.04
N ASP A 178 12.74 -29.73 -10.73
CA ASP A 178 13.31 -30.61 -11.75
C ASP A 178 13.43 -29.80 -13.07
N SER A 179 14.64 -29.75 -13.62
CA SER A 179 14.91 -29.04 -14.87
C SER A 179 14.13 -29.61 -16.06
N ASN A 180 13.82 -30.91 -16.05
CA ASN A 180 13.05 -31.56 -17.12
C ASN A 180 11.60 -31.00 -17.22
N GLY A 181 11.08 -30.40 -16.16
CA GLY A 181 9.81 -29.70 -16.15
C GLY A 181 9.88 -28.28 -16.73
N ILE A 182 11.08 -27.76 -16.96
CA ILE A 182 11.32 -26.40 -17.46
C ILE A 182 11.76 -26.48 -18.92
N GLY A 183 10.96 -25.98 -19.85
CA GLY A 183 11.34 -25.90 -21.27
C GLY A 183 12.35 -24.78 -21.52
N ASP A 184 13.07 -24.87 -22.66
CA ASP A 184 13.97 -23.80 -23.08
C ASP A 184 13.20 -22.48 -23.21
N TRP A 185 13.59 -21.49 -22.44
CA TRP A 185 12.84 -20.26 -22.31
C TRP A 185 13.54 -19.08 -22.99
N VAL A 186 12.74 -18.11 -23.45
CA VAL A 186 13.23 -16.94 -24.17
C VAL A 186 13.98 -16.01 -23.24
N ILE A 187 15.26 -15.73 -23.56
CA ILE A 187 16.09 -14.73 -22.86
C ILE A 187 16.08 -13.38 -23.58
N VAL A 188 15.91 -13.38 -24.93
CA VAL A 188 15.79 -12.16 -25.74
C VAL A 188 14.62 -12.30 -26.69
N LYS A 189 13.75 -11.32 -26.71
CA LYS A 189 12.61 -11.23 -27.62
C LYS A 189 13.06 -10.93 -29.05
N LYS A 190 12.18 -11.12 -30.06
CA LYS A 190 12.44 -10.82 -31.47
C LYS A 190 12.83 -9.35 -31.74
N ASP A 191 12.40 -8.43 -30.87
CA ASP A 191 12.76 -7.01 -30.91
C ASP A 191 14.12 -6.69 -30.29
N GLY A 192 14.86 -7.70 -29.83
CA GLY A 192 16.17 -7.56 -29.19
C GLY A 192 16.12 -7.18 -27.72
N ILE A 193 14.93 -7.06 -27.13
CA ILE A 193 14.76 -6.70 -25.72
C ILE A 193 14.89 -7.95 -24.85
N PRO A 194 15.76 -7.95 -23.80
CA PRO A 194 15.86 -9.03 -22.85
C PRO A 194 14.54 -9.29 -22.10
N THR A 195 14.29 -10.56 -21.77
CA THR A 195 13.16 -10.92 -20.93
C THR A 195 13.48 -10.72 -19.45
N TYR A 196 12.42 -10.65 -18.62
CA TYR A 196 12.52 -10.42 -17.19
C TYR A 196 13.55 -11.32 -16.49
N ASN A 197 13.43 -12.65 -16.62
CA ASN A 197 14.28 -13.59 -15.90
C ASN A 197 15.78 -13.48 -16.27
N PHE A 198 16.09 -13.09 -17.48
CA PHE A 198 17.45 -12.85 -17.91
C PHE A 198 17.98 -11.51 -17.38
N ALA A 199 17.26 -10.42 -17.64
CA ALA A 199 17.68 -9.08 -17.24
C ALA A 199 17.84 -8.95 -15.72
N VAL A 200 16.89 -9.48 -14.94
CA VAL A 200 16.94 -9.38 -13.46
C VAL A 200 18.15 -10.12 -12.87
N ALA A 201 18.50 -11.30 -13.39
CA ALA A 201 19.66 -12.04 -12.92
C ALA A 201 20.97 -11.31 -13.20
N ILE A 202 21.10 -10.75 -14.41
CA ILE A 202 22.26 -9.95 -14.82
C ILE A 202 22.40 -8.70 -13.95
N ASP A 203 21.28 -7.98 -13.75
CA ASP A 203 21.30 -6.73 -13.00
C ASP A 203 21.55 -6.97 -11.52
N ASP A 204 20.96 -7.99 -10.92
CA ASP A 204 21.21 -8.36 -9.53
C ASP A 204 22.70 -8.73 -9.32
N HIS A 205 23.33 -9.41 -10.28
CA HIS A 205 24.76 -9.69 -10.22
C HIS A 205 25.61 -8.41 -10.31
N TYR A 206 25.42 -7.60 -11.36
CA TYR A 206 26.25 -6.41 -11.58
C TYR A 206 25.98 -5.28 -10.57
N MET A 207 24.83 -5.28 -9.91
CA MET A 207 24.54 -4.37 -8.78
C MET A 207 24.94 -4.99 -7.43
N GLU A 208 25.62 -6.14 -7.44
CA GLU A 208 26.07 -6.85 -6.24
C GLU A 208 24.95 -7.10 -5.21
N ILE A 209 23.75 -7.41 -5.68
CA ILE A 209 22.61 -7.72 -4.80
C ILE A 209 22.89 -9.02 -4.05
N SER A 210 22.92 -8.93 -2.72
CA SER A 210 23.19 -10.08 -1.84
C SER A 210 21.95 -10.90 -1.54
N ASP A 211 20.78 -10.24 -1.48
CA ASP A 211 19.51 -10.83 -1.09
C ASP A 211 18.36 -10.31 -1.95
N VAL A 212 17.51 -11.22 -2.41
CA VAL A 212 16.34 -10.93 -3.25
C VAL A 212 15.07 -11.25 -2.47
N ILE A 213 14.43 -10.24 -1.89
CA ILE A 213 13.17 -10.35 -1.17
C ILE A 213 12.05 -9.87 -2.08
N ARG A 214 11.07 -10.73 -2.40
CA ARG A 214 9.99 -10.44 -3.36
C ARG A 214 8.73 -11.29 -3.09
N GLY A 215 7.68 -11.10 -3.85
CA GLY A 215 6.46 -11.90 -3.74
C GLY A 215 6.64 -13.36 -4.15
N ASP A 216 5.87 -14.27 -3.57
CA ASP A 216 5.96 -15.71 -3.83
C ASP A 216 5.42 -16.13 -5.22
N ASP A 217 4.77 -15.23 -5.94
CA ASP A 217 4.45 -15.38 -7.36
C ASP A 217 5.71 -15.47 -8.25
N HIS A 218 6.88 -15.11 -7.74
CA HIS A 218 8.17 -15.24 -8.40
C HIS A 218 8.92 -16.56 -8.10
N ILE A 219 8.41 -17.44 -7.27
CA ILE A 219 9.10 -18.70 -6.92
C ILE A 219 9.46 -19.52 -8.15
N SER A 220 8.54 -19.67 -9.10
CA SER A 220 8.77 -20.42 -10.35
C SER A 220 9.75 -19.74 -11.32
N ASN A 221 10.09 -18.46 -11.11
CA ASN A 221 11.11 -17.75 -11.86
C ASN A 221 12.52 -18.03 -11.33
N THR A 222 12.64 -18.34 -10.05
CA THR A 222 13.92 -18.48 -9.37
C THR A 222 14.85 -19.53 -9.99
N PRO A 223 14.41 -20.75 -10.37
CA PRO A 223 15.30 -21.72 -11.01
C PRO A 223 15.86 -21.21 -12.33
N LYS A 224 15.09 -20.46 -13.13
CA LYS A 224 15.57 -19.85 -14.38
C LYS A 224 16.67 -18.82 -14.14
N GLN A 225 16.54 -18.06 -13.08
CA GLN A 225 17.57 -17.08 -12.69
C GLN A 225 18.83 -17.78 -12.17
N ILE A 226 18.69 -18.82 -11.35
CA ILE A 226 19.83 -19.63 -10.88
C ILE A 226 20.58 -20.24 -12.06
N MET A 227 19.87 -20.74 -13.10
CA MET A 227 20.49 -21.25 -14.32
C MET A 227 21.38 -20.20 -15.02
N ILE A 228 20.98 -18.94 -15.03
CA ILE A 228 21.79 -17.84 -15.58
C ILE A 228 23.05 -17.63 -14.74
N TYR A 229 22.94 -17.59 -13.40
CA TYR A 229 24.09 -17.47 -12.52
C TYR A 229 25.10 -18.62 -12.76
N GLU A 230 24.62 -19.86 -12.81
CA GLU A 230 25.47 -21.04 -13.10
C GLU A 230 26.10 -20.98 -14.50
N ALA A 231 25.36 -20.52 -15.52
CA ALA A 231 25.87 -20.43 -16.88
C ALA A 231 27.08 -19.49 -17.00
N PHE A 232 27.14 -18.46 -16.16
CA PHE A 232 28.28 -17.53 -16.10
C PHE A 232 29.28 -17.87 -14.99
N GLY A 233 29.05 -18.90 -14.18
CA GLY A 233 29.90 -19.26 -13.06
C GLY A 233 29.80 -18.28 -11.89
N TRP A 234 28.68 -17.61 -11.75
CA TRP A 234 28.39 -16.68 -10.66
C TRP A 234 27.68 -17.38 -9.51
N GLU A 235 27.84 -16.86 -8.29
CA GLU A 235 27.03 -17.28 -7.15
C GLU A 235 25.72 -16.51 -7.11
N PRO A 236 24.56 -17.20 -7.00
CA PRO A 236 23.27 -16.53 -6.89
C PRO A 236 23.11 -15.82 -5.54
N PRO A 237 22.28 -14.76 -5.46
CA PRO A 237 21.91 -14.14 -4.20
C PRO A 237 21.07 -15.10 -3.34
N ARG A 238 20.90 -14.80 -2.06
CA ARG A 238 19.91 -15.49 -1.24
C ARG A 238 18.52 -15.02 -1.64
N PHE A 239 17.53 -15.91 -1.61
CA PHE A 239 16.16 -15.61 -1.99
C PHE A 239 15.22 -15.65 -0.77
N GLY A 240 14.22 -14.76 -0.76
CA GLY A 240 13.14 -14.74 0.20
C GLY A 240 11.82 -14.41 -0.51
N HIS A 241 10.87 -15.35 -0.47
CA HIS A 241 9.59 -15.20 -1.13
C HIS A 241 8.45 -14.99 -0.14
N MET A 242 7.98 -13.76 -0.05
CA MET A 242 6.91 -13.35 0.86
C MET A 242 5.56 -13.83 0.35
N SER A 243 4.73 -14.31 1.27
CA SER A 243 3.37 -14.76 1.00
C SER A 243 2.48 -13.65 0.44
N LEU A 244 1.44 -14.02 -0.30
CA LEU A 244 0.47 -13.08 -0.85
C LEU A 244 -0.28 -12.31 0.25
N ILE A 245 -0.76 -11.13 -0.09
CA ILE A 245 -1.78 -10.43 0.69
C ILE A 245 -3.15 -10.86 0.16
N VAL A 246 -4.04 -11.23 1.07
CA VAL A 246 -5.38 -11.74 0.75
C VAL A 246 -6.46 -10.90 1.41
N ASN A 247 -7.66 -10.91 0.83
CA ASN A 247 -8.87 -10.30 1.37
C ASN A 247 -9.60 -11.24 2.37
N GLU A 248 -10.76 -10.82 2.86
CA GLU A 248 -11.61 -11.58 3.78
C GLU A 248 -12.02 -12.97 3.24
N GLU A 249 -12.16 -13.11 1.91
CA GLU A 249 -12.45 -14.37 1.24
C GLU A 249 -11.21 -15.25 1.00
N ARG A 250 -10.04 -14.85 1.53
CA ARG A 250 -8.73 -15.49 1.30
C ARG A 250 -8.28 -15.51 -0.16
N LYS A 251 -8.81 -14.59 -0.97
CA LYS A 251 -8.37 -14.40 -2.36
C LYS A 251 -7.30 -13.33 -2.42
N LYS A 252 -6.36 -13.47 -3.37
CA LYS A 252 -5.36 -12.42 -3.66
C LYS A 252 -6.07 -11.08 -3.86
N LEU A 253 -5.55 -10.01 -3.26
CA LEU A 253 -6.06 -8.66 -3.49
C LEU A 253 -6.05 -8.36 -4.99
N SER A 254 -7.19 -7.96 -5.53
CA SER A 254 -7.35 -7.66 -6.94
C SER A 254 -8.08 -6.33 -7.15
N LYS A 255 -7.86 -5.70 -8.29
CA LYS A 255 -8.55 -4.44 -8.68
C LYS A 255 -10.09 -4.53 -8.66
N ARG A 256 -10.65 -5.74 -8.54
CA ARG A 256 -12.10 -6.00 -8.49
C ARG A 256 -12.66 -6.05 -7.07
N ASP A 257 -11.80 -6.05 -6.06
CA ASP A 257 -12.19 -6.00 -4.65
C ASP A 257 -12.57 -4.55 -4.27
N GLY A 258 -13.70 -4.05 -4.75
CA GLY A 258 -14.15 -2.66 -4.61
C GLY A 258 -14.27 -2.12 -3.18
N GLN A 259 -13.94 -2.92 -2.18
CA GLN A 259 -13.96 -2.55 -0.75
C GLN A 259 -12.58 -2.23 -0.16
N ILE A 260 -11.48 -2.65 -0.80
CA ILE A 260 -10.10 -2.40 -0.34
C ILE A 260 -9.41 -1.50 -1.36
N LEU A 261 -8.93 -0.36 -0.90
CA LEU A 261 -8.09 0.51 -1.71
C LEU A 261 -6.76 -0.20 -1.99
N GLN A 262 -6.27 -0.09 -3.20
CA GLN A 262 -5.13 -0.89 -3.65
C GLN A 262 -3.84 -0.11 -3.78
N PHE A 263 -3.95 1.21 -3.98
CA PHE A 263 -2.81 2.09 -4.22
C PHE A 263 -2.53 2.98 -3.02
N ILE A 264 -1.26 3.18 -2.72
CA ILE A 264 -0.80 4.00 -1.59
C ILE A 264 -1.34 5.43 -1.67
N GLU A 265 -1.38 6.02 -2.86
CA GLU A 265 -1.92 7.36 -3.08
C GLU A 265 -3.37 7.50 -2.62
N GLN A 266 -4.19 6.44 -2.77
CA GLN A 266 -5.59 6.47 -2.34
C GLN A 266 -5.72 6.62 -0.82
N TYR A 267 -4.83 6.00 -0.04
CA TYR A 267 -4.78 6.17 1.41
C TYR A 267 -4.28 7.55 1.79
N ARG A 268 -3.24 8.04 1.11
CA ARG A 268 -2.74 9.42 1.28
C ARG A 268 -3.86 10.44 1.01
N ASP A 269 -4.59 10.28 -0.08
CA ASP A 269 -5.67 11.17 -0.48
C ASP A 269 -6.88 11.13 0.45
N LEU A 270 -7.07 10.06 1.22
CA LEU A 270 -8.04 9.98 2.31
C LEU A 270 -7.55 10.61 3.62
N GLY A 271 -6.28 10.98 3.71
CA GLY A 271 -5.69 11.56 4.90
C GLY A 271 -5.26 10.53 5.95
N TYR A 272 -4.82 9.34 5.51
CA TYR A 272 -4.04 8.44 6.36
C TYR A 272 -2.65 9.02 6.62
N LEU A 273 -2.09 8.71 7.78
CA LEU A 273 -0.74 9.11 8.14
C LEU A 273 0.29 8.13 7.55
N PRO A 274 1.39 8.63 6.95
CA PRO A 274 2.39 7.75 6.34
C PRO A 274 3.02 6.78 7.33
N GLU A 275 3.35 7.21 8.54
CA GLU A 275 3.89 6.37 9.61
C GLU A 275 2.91 5.28 10.08
N ALA A 276 1.62 5.56 10.08
CA ALA A 276 0.60 4.58 10.43
C ALA A 276 0.43 3.53 9.33
N LEU A 277 0.44 3.96 8.06
CA LEU A 277 0.38 3.04 6.93
C LEU A 277 1.66 2.20 6.83
N PHE A 278 2.83 2.78 7.09
CA PHE A 278 4.10 2.05 7.24
C PHE A 278 3.97 0.96 8.30
N ASN A 279 3.52 1.31 9.50
CA ASN A 279 3.35 0.37 10.61
C ASN A 279 2.39 -0.77 10.24
N PHE A 280 1.25 -0.45 9.66
CA PHE A 280 0.28 -1.46 9.24
C PHE A 280 0.84 -2.42 8.19
N ILE A 281 1.52 -1.88 7.16
CA ILE A 281 2.13 -2.69 6.10
C ILE A 281 3.25 -3.58 6.67
N ALA A 282 4.05 -3.09 7.63
CA ALA A 282 5.08 -3.87 8.29
C ALA A 282 4.52 -5.11 9.02
N LEU A 283 3.28 -5.03 9.50
CA LEU A 283 2.59 -6.16 10.14
C LEU A 283 1.88 -7.11 9.15
N LEU A 284 1.90 -6.80 7.85
CA LEU A 284 1.35 -7.68 6.82
C LEU A 284 2.33 -8.79 6.44
N GLY A 285 2.33 -9.87 7.22
CA GLY A 285 3.19 -11.04 7.01
C GLY A 285 4.49 -11.03 7.80
N TRP A 286 4.58 -10.18 8.82
CA TRP A 286 5.62 -10.18 9.83
C TRP A 286 5.01 -9.87 11.20
N SER A 287 5.58 -10.39 12.28
CA SER A 287 5.09 -10.13 13.63
C SER A 287 6.25 -9.88 14.60
N PRO A 288 6.13 -8.89 15.52
CA PRO A 288 7.11 -8.64 16.56
C PRO A 288 7.14 -9.76 17.63
N GLU A 289 8.13 -9.65 18.53
CA GLU A 289 8.21 -10.50 19.73
C GLU A 289 7.24 -10.03 20.79
N GLY A 290 6.19 -10.24 21.07
CA GLY A 290 5.27 -9.70 22.08
C GLY A 290 3.94 -9.28 21.46
N GLU A 291 3.18 -8.54 22.26
CA GLU A 291 1.81 -8.14 21.92
C GLU A 291 1.71 -6.70 21.40
N GLU A 292 2.79 -5.93 21.50
CA GLU A 292 2.83 -4.57 20.99
C GLU A 292 2.83 -4.55 19.47
N GLU A 293 2.04 -3.65 18.89
CA GLU A 293 1.85 -3.56 17.44
C GLU A 293 2.09 -2.14 16.89
N ILE A 294 2.32 -1.16 17.75
CA ILE A 294 2.55 0.24 17.36
C ILE A 294 4.00 0.59 17.63
N PHE A 295 4.75 0.80 16.55
CA PHE A 295 6.18 1.09 16.59
C PHE A 295 6.53 2.22 15.62
N SER A 296 7.48 3.07 16.02
CA SER A 296 8.12 3.98 15.07
C SER A 296 8.93 3.22 14.02
N LYS A 297 9.25 3.89 12.94
CA LYS A 297 10.11 3.33 11.88
C LYS A 297 11.46 2.87 12.42
N GLU A 298 12.06 3.64 13.30
CA GLU A 298 13.35 3.36 13.95
C GLU A 298 13.27 2.12 14.85
N GLU A 299 12.17 1.95 15.57
CA GLU A 299 11.91 0.75 16.37
C GLU A 299 11.74 -0.47 15.47
N PHE A 300 10.96 -0.37 14.37
CA PHE A 300 10.85 -1.46 13.39
C PHE A 300 12.20 -1.88 12.83
N ILE A 301 13.05 -0.93 12.43
CA ILE A 301 14.41 -1.22 11.95
C ILE A 301 15.21 -2.01 12.99
N LYS A 302 15.10 -1.62 14.26
CA LYS A 302 15.84 -2.24 15.36
C LYS A 302 15.38 -3.66 15.67
N ILE A 303 14.06 -3.90 15.66
CA ILE A 303 13.47 -5.19 16.06
C ILE A 303 13.21 -6.14 14.89
N PHE A 304 13.45 -5.70 13.66
CA PHE A 304 13.21 -6.53 12.48
C PHE A 304 14.05 -7.82 12.53
N ASP A 305 13.41 -8.93 12.23
CA ASP A 305 14.02 -10.26 12.07
C ASP A 305 13.33 -10.97 10.90
N GLU A 306 14.07 -11.25 9.86
CA GLU A 306 13.55 -11.91 8.65
C GLU A 306 13.02 -13.32 8.91
N LYS A 307 13.48 -13.99 9.97
CA LYS A 307 12.99 -15.32 10.36
C LYS A 307 11.54 -15.29 10.84
N ARG A 308 11.03 -14.11 11.16
CA ARG A 308 9.65 -13.89 11.57
C ARG A 308 8.70 -13.53 10.40
N LEU A 309 9.22 -13.55 9.18
CA LEU A 309 8.38 -13.44 7.97
C LEU A 309 7.47 -14.67 7.86
N SER A 310 6.19 -14.42 7.66
CA SER A 310 5.16 -15.47 7.65
C SER A 310 5.18 -16.30 6.36
N LYS A 311 5.11 -17.62 6.51
CA LYS A 311 4.91 -18.57 5.40
C LYS A 311 3.48 -18.54 4.86
N SER A 312 2.51 -18.12 5.68
CA SER A 312 1.10 -18.06 5.34
C SER A 312 0.71 -16.73 4.73
N PRO A 313 -0.32 -16.67 3.87
CA PRO A 313 -0.84 -15.42 3.34
C PRO A 313 -1.19 -14.42 4.42
N ALA A 314 -0.91 -13.15 4.18
CA ALA A 314 -1.22 -12.06 5.08
C ALA A 314 -2.64 -11.53 4.81
N PHE A 315 -3.46 -11.48 5.83
CA PHE A 315 -4.81 -10.95 5.73
C PHE A 315 -4.82 -9.42 5.84
N PHE A 316 -5.45 -8.75 4.87
CA PHE A 316 -5.65 -7.31 4.91
C PHE A 316 -6.88 -6.95 5.73
N ASP A 317 -6.66 -6.63 7.01
CA ASP A 317 -7.70 -6.23 7.94
C ASP A 317 -7.90 -4.70 7.94
N LYS A 318 -9.02 -4.25 7.37
CA LYS A 318 -9.37 -2.82 7.33
C LYS A 318 -9.63 -2.22 8.72
N GLN A 319 -10.20 -3.00 9.64
CA GLN A 319 -10.47 -2.53 10.99
C GLN A 319 -9.15 -2.32 11.74
N LYS A 320 -8.19 -3.23 11.55
CA LYS A 320 -6.85 -3.07 12.09
C LYS A 320 -6.14 -1.86 11.51
N LEU A 321 -6.23 -1.61 10.20
CA LEU A 321 -5.66 -0.41 9.59
C LEU A 321 -6.27 0.87 10.19
N ALA A 322 -7.60 0.92 10.31
CA ALA A 322 -8.31 2.04 10.93
C ALA A 322 -7.86 2.26 12.38
N TRP A 323 -7.74 1.18 13.15
CA TRP A 323 -7.26 1.23 14.54
C TRP A 323 -5.81 1.72 14.61
N VAL A 324 -4.90 1.17 13.80
CA VAL A 324 -3.48 1.61 13.77
C VAL A 324 -3.42 3.09 13.47
N ASN A 325 -4.09 3.56 12.40
CA ASN A 325 -4.05 4.99 12.05
C ASN A 325 -4.64 5.87 13.16
N ASN A 326 -5.74 5.44 13.80
CA ASN A 326 -6.32 6.15 14.94
C ASN A 326 -5.33 6.29 16.13
N GLN A 327 -4.50 5.27 16.40
CA GLN A 327 -3.48 5.38 17.47
C GLN A 327 -2.46 6.48 17.17
N TYR A 328 -2.06 6.62 15.90
CA TYR A 328 -1.16 7.70 15.46
C TYR A 328 -1.86 9.07 15.44
N MET A 329 -3.12 9.13 14.96
CA MET A 329 -3.92 10.37 14.94
C MET A 329 -4.07 10.99 16.34
N LYS A 330 -4.28 10.16 17.37
CA LYS A 330 -4.38 10.61 18.76
C LYS A 330 -3.12 11.26 19.33
N GLN A 331 -1.95 10.90 18.77
CA GLN A 331 -0.65 11.39 19.23
C GLN A 331 -0.22 12.69 18.52
N LYS A 332 -0.86 13.02 17.38
CA LYS A 332 -0.57 14.26 16.66
C LYS A 332 -1.14 15.47 17.37
N ASP A 333 -0.50 16.62 17.21
CA ASP A 333 -1.10 17.90 17.58
C ASP A 333 -2.33 18.19 16.69
N THR A 334 -3.27 18.95 17.23
CA THR A 334 -4.54 19.25 16.55
C THR A 334 -4.34 20.03 15.26
N GLU A 335 -3.33 20.90 15.18
CA GLU A 335 -3.05 21.67 13.98
C GLU A 335 -2.61 20.77 12.82
N THR A 336 -1.72 19.81 13.08
CA THR A 336 -1.31 18.81 12.09
C THR A 336 -2.53 18.03 11.54
N VAL A 337 -3.42 17.57 12.41
CA VAL A 337 -4.64 16.86 12.00
C VAL A 337 -5.59 17.77 11.24
N PHE A 338 -5.72 19.03 11.67
CA PHE A 338 -6.53 20.03 10.98
C PHE A 338 -6.03 20.27 9.54
N GLN A 339 -4.72 20.42 9.34
CA GLN A 339 -4.15 20.61 8.00
C GLN A 339 -4.41 19.40 7.07
N LEU A 340 -4.42 18.19 7.61
CA LEU A 340 -4.79 16.98 6.85
C LEU A 340 -6.28 16.93 6.53
N ALA A 341 -7.13 17.42 7.42
CA ALA A 341 -8.59 17.40 7.27
C ALA A 341 -9.15 18.56 6.44
N LEU A 342 -8.48 19.71 6.43
CA LEU A 342 -8.95 20.92 5.75
C LEU A 342 -9.28 20.71 4.26
N PRO A 343 -8.47 20.03 3.45
CA PRO A 343 -8.81 19.75 2.05
C PRO A 343 -10.13 18.96 1.89
N HIS A 344 -10.42 18.07 2.83
CA HIS A 344 -11.66 17.28 2.82
C HIS A 344 -12.88 18.14 3.15
N LEU A 345 -12.76 19.03 4.13
CA LEU A 345 -13.81 19.98 4.49
C LEU A 345 -14.11 20.95 3.35
N ILE A 346 -13.07 21.46 2.66
CA ILE A 346 -13.21 22.32 1.49
C ILE A 346 -13.87 21.56 0.33
N LYS A 347 -13.39 20.38 0.00
CA LYS A 347 -13.94 19.53 -1.07
C LYS A 347 -15.41 19.18 -0.86
N ALA A 348 -15.82 19.04 0.39
CA ALA A 348 -17.20 18.78 0.78
C ALA A 348 -18.05 20.07 0.88
N ASN A 349 -17.50 21.24 0.57
CA ASN A 349 -18.12 22.56 0.70
C ASN A 349 -18.59 22.89 2.14
N LEU A 350 -17.91 22.35 3.14
CA LEU A 350 -18.18 22.61 4.56
C LEU A 350 -17.38 23.80 5.08
N ILE A 351 -16.26 24.08 4.42
CA ILE A 351 -15.45 25.30 4.57
C ILE A 351 -15.27 25.89 3.16
N PRO A 352 -15.29 27.22 2.99
CA PRO A 352 -15.07 27.87 1.70
C PRO A 352 -13.70 27.53 1.09
N GLU A 353 -13.57 27.57 -0.23
CA GLU A 353 -12.30 27.36 -0.95
C GLU A 353 -11.20 28.35 -0.50
N VAL A 354 -11.61 29.58 -0.19
CA VAL A 354 -10.76 30.61 0.43
C VAL A 354 -11.31 30.88 1.83
N PRO A 355 -10.86 30.16 2.85
CA PRO A 355 -11.40 30.26 4.21
C PRO A 355 -10.96 31.56 4.90
N SER A 356 -11.87 32.14 5.67
CA SER A 356 -11.55 33.22 6.61
C SER A 356 -10.84 32.67 7.86
N GLU A 357 -10.26 33.56 8.69
CA GLU A 357 -9.70 33.17 9.98
C GLU A 357 -10.78 32.58 10.90
N GLU A 358 -12.02 33.00 10.79
CA GLU A 358 -13.15 32.44 11.54
C GLU A 358 -13.45 31.01 11.11
N ASP A 359 -13.48 30.73 9.78
CA ASP A 359 -13.64 29.38 9.24
C ASP A 359 -12.53 28.44 9.69
N LEU A 360 -11.28 28.91 9.65
CA LEU A 360 -10.12 28.14 10.11
C LEU A 360 -10.17 27.87 11.62
N SER A 361 -10.56 28.86 12.41
CA SER A 361 -10.72 28.72 13.88
C SER A 361 -11.82 27.72 14.21
N TRP A 362 -12.96 27.80 13.52
CA TRP A 362 -14.06 26.85 13.65
C TRP A 362 -13.62 25.44 13.26
N GLY A 363 -12.92 25.29 12.14
CA GLY A 363 -12.40 24.00 11.69
C GLY A 363 -11.46 23.35 12.70
N ARG A 364 -10.56 24.11 13.34
CA ARG A 364 -9.68 23.63 14.41
C ARG A 364 -10.47 23.11 15.61
N LYS A 365 -11.52 23.81 16.02
CA LYS A 365 -12.41 23.36 17.10
C LYS A 365 -13.14 22.08 16.75
N LEU A 366 -13.63 21.96 15.49
CA LEU A 366 -14.26 20.76 15.00
C LEU A 366 -13.30 19.55 15.02
N ILE A 367 -12.06 19.75 14.58
CA ILE A 367 -11.04 18.69 14.61
C ILE A 367 -10.70 18.30 16.06
N ALA A 368 -10.49 19.26 16.94
CA ALA A 368 -10.25 18.97 18.37
C ALA A 368 -11.36 18.12 18.99
N LEU A 369 -12.58 18.29 18.52
CA LEU A 369 -13.75 17.55 18.98
C LEU A 369 -13.71 16.07 18.57
N TYR A 370 -13.27 15.76 17.34
CA TYR A 370 -13.33 14.42 16.77
C TYR A 370 -11.98 13.69 16.62
N GLN A 371 -10.85 14.36 16.85
CA GLN A 371 -9.51 13.80 16.59
C GLN A 371 -9.29 12.42 17.24
N LYS A 372 -9.82 12.20 18.43
CA LYS A 372 -9.67 10.93 19.17
C LYS A 372 -10.51 9.79 18.57
N GLU A 373 -11.53 10.11 17.80
CA GLU A 373 -12.46 9.15 17.21
C GLU A 373 -12.13 8.82 15.76
N MET A 374 -11.49 9.77 15.05
CA MET A 374 -11.17 9.59 13.63
C MET A 374 -10.13 8.50 13.39
N SER A 375 -10.43 7.63 12.42
CA SER A 375 -9.47 6.65 11.90
C SER A 375 -8.55 7.29 10.85
N TYR A 376 -9.02 8.25 10.07
CA TYR A 376 -8.26 9.03 9.09
C TYR A 376 -8.90 10.39 8.87
N ALA A 377 -8.15 11.36 8.34
CA ALA A 377 -8.60 12.75 8.33
C ALA A 377 -9.88 13.01 7.53
N GLY A 378 -10.11 12.27 6.44
CA GLY A 378 -11.32 12.41 5.62
C GLY A 378 -12.61 12.00 6.33
N GLU A 379 -12.55 11.24 7.42
CA GLU A 379 -13.74 10.88 8.23
C GLU A 379 -14.39 12.09 8.89
N ILE A 380 -13.69 13.23 8.97
CA ILE A 380 -14.28 14.44 9.52
C ILE A 380 -15.54 14.86 8.76
N VAL A 381 -15.63 14.58 7.46
CA VAL A 381 -16.79 14.96 6.64
C VAL A 381 -18.07 14.27 7.11
N PRO A 382 -18.18 12.94 7.17
CA PRO A 382 -19.38 12.28 7.71
C PRO A 382 -19.60 12.55 9.20
N LEU A 383 -18.52 12.65 10.01
CA LEU A 383 -18.63 12.92 11.45
C LEU A 383 -19.21 14.32 11.73
N SER A 384 -18.94 15.28 10.86
CA SER A 384 -19.41 16.66 11.03
C SER A 384 -20.77 16.93 10.41
N GLU A 385 -21.44 15.97 9.81
CA GLU A 385 -22.71 16.17 9.09
C GLU A 385 -23.77 16.89 9.92
N MET A 386 -23.87 16.60 11.22
CA MET A 386 -24.84 17.21 12.12
C MET A 386 -24.65 18.72 12.31
N PHE A 387 -23.45 19.27 12.09
CA PHE A 387 -23.18 20.71 12.22
C PHE A 387 -23.78 21.53 11.07
N PHE A 388 -24.06 20.87 9.93
CA PHE A 388 -24.53 21.53 8.71
C PHE A 388 -26.03 21.35 8.47
N LYS A 389 -26.67 20.43 9.19
CA LYS A 389 -28.13 20.27 9.14
C LYS A 389 -28.83 21.29 10.04
N GLU A 390 -29.90 21.89 9.57
CA GLU A 390 -30.71 22.81 10.41
C GLU A 390 -31.32 22.04 11.59
N MET A 391 -31.93 20.89 11.29
CA MET A 391 -32.52 20.00 12.28
C MET A 391 -32.05 18.56 12.05
N PRO A 392 -31.57 17.89 13.08
CA PRO A 392 -31.24 16.48 12.98
C PRO A 392 -32.53 15.64 12.93
N ALA A 393 -32.50 14.57 12.13
CA ALA A 393 -33.55 13.56 12.14
C ALA A 393 -33.43 12.71 13.44
N LEU A 394 -34.55 12.52 14.15
CA LEU A 394 -34.57 11.71 15.37
C LEU A 394 -35.00 10.28 15.05
N GLY A 395 -34.27 9.30 15.56
CA GLY A 395 -34.66 7.91 15.65
C GLY A 395 -35.72 7.66 16.74
N GLU A 396 -36.09 6.43 16.95
CA GLU A 396 -37.12 6.07 17.93
C GLU A 396 -36.64 6.27 19.37
N GLU A 397 -35.38 5.92 19.66
CA GLU A 397 -34.77 6.10 20.99
C GLU A 397 -34.59 7.58 21.33
N GLU A 398 -34.15 8.39 20.38
CA GLU A 398 -34.02 9.84 20.54
C GLU A 398 -35.37 10.50 20.80
N ARG A 399 -36.44 10.07 20.11
CA ARG A 399 -37.81 10.56 20.33
C ARG A 399 -38.32 10.23 21.73
N GLN A 400 -38.01 9.04 22.25
CA GLN A 400 -38.37 8.67 23.62
C GLN A 400 -37.70 9.57 24.65
N VAL A 401 -36.42 9.89 24.45
CA VAL A 401 -35.66 10.79 25.34
C VAL A 401 -36.22 12.22 25.31
N ILE A 402 -36.47 12.75 24.10
CA ILE A 402 -36.89 14.15 23.96
C ILE A 402 -38.36 14.39 24.38
N ASN A 403 -39.20 13.34 24.42
CA ASN A 403 -40.59 13.39 24.88
C ASN A 403 -40.74 13.15 26.39
N GLY A 404 -39.63 13.16 27.16
CA GLY A 404 -39.67 13.04 28.62
C GLY A 404 -40.44 14.21 29.25
N GLU A 405 -41.22 13.94 30.32
CA GLU A 405 -42.06 14.95 31.01
C GLU A 405 -41.28 16.16 31.47
N GLN A 406 -40.01 15.99 31.85
CA GLN A 406 -39.11 17.06 32.36
C GLN A 406 -38.51 17.91 31.22
N VAL A 407 -38.63 17.49 29.96
CA VAL A 407 -37.89 18.13 28.85
C VAL A 407 -38.33 19.56 28.56
N PRO A 408 -39.65 19.92 28.51
CA PRO A 408 -40.07 21.28 28.25
C PRO A 408 -39.52 22.29 29.29
N GLU A 409 -39.56 21.93 30.58
CA GLU A 409 -39.01 22.76 31.69
C GLU A 409 -37.50 22.92 31.53
N LEU A 410 -36.80 21.81 31.29
CA LEU A 410 -35.36 21.77 31.09
C LEU A 410 -34.95 22.68 29.93
N MET A 411 -35.63 22.55 28.77
CA MET A 411 -35.30 23.29 27.56
C MET A 411 -35.58 24.77 27.69
N MET A 412 -36.65 25.14 28.40
CA MET A 412 -36.96 26.54 28.69
C MET A 412 -35.87 27.21 29.55
N HIS A 413 -35.42 26.56 30.62
CA HIS A 413 -34.34 27.08 31.45
C HIS A 413 -33.03 27.18 30.70
N LEU A 414 -32.67 26.12 29.98
CA LEU A 414 -31.44 26.07 29.20
C LEU A 414 -31.42 27.13 28.10
N PHE A 415 -32.51 27.26 27.34
CA PHE A 415 -32.67 28.27 26.28
C PHE A 415 -32.42 29.67 26.83
N SER A 416 -33.14 30.07 27.88
CA SER A 416 -33.02 31.42 28.46
C SER A 416 -31.61 31.77 28.92
N LYS A 417 -30.90 30.79 29.52
CA LYS A 417 -29.54 31.01 29.98
C LYS A 417 -28.53 31.06 28.82
N LEU A 418 -28.66 30.18 27.84
CA LEU A 418 -27.77 30.20 26.68
C LEU A 418 -27.99 31.42 25.78
N GLU A 419 -29.23 31.93 25.72
CA GLU A 419 -29.56 33.17 25.00
C GLU A 419 -28.82 34.38 25.61
N ALA A 420 -28.70 34.44 26.92
CA ALA A 420 -28.02 35.52 27.64
C ALA A 420 -26.49 35.29 27.76
N LEU A 421 -25.99 34.12 27.37
CA LEU A 421 -24.60 33.74 27.61
C LEU A 421 -23.63 34.47 26.66
N GLU A 422 -22.63 35.16 27.27
CA GLU A 422 -21.49 35.77 26.59
C GLU A 422 -20.25 35.68 27.50
N PRO A 423 -19.10 35.18 27.03
CA PRO A 423 -18.88 34.59 25.71
C PRO A 423 -19.54 33.20 25.58
N PHE A 424 -19.85 32.77 24.32
CA PHE A 424 -20.45 31.47 24.05
C PHE A 424 -19.35 30.41 23.84
N GLU A 425 -18.73 30.00 24.93
CA GLU A 425 -17.58 29.07 24.97
C GLU A 425 -17.90 27.84 25.82
N ALA A 426 -17.23 26.70 25.52
CA ALA A 426 -17.48 25.42 26.18
C ALA A 426 -17.41 25.48 27.71
N ALA A 427 -16.45 26.24 28.26
CA ALA A 427 -16.31 26.40 29.70
C ALA A 427 -17.52 27.08 30.32
N GLU A 428 -18.04 28.15 29.73
CA GLU A 428 -19.20 28.90 30.21
C GLU A 428 -20.52 28.11 29.95
N ILE A 429 -20.63 27.41 28.81
CA ILE A 429 -21.74 26.50 28.54
C ILE A 429 -21.81 25.39 29.60
N LYS A 430 -20.69 24.82 29.98
CA LYS A 430 -20.61 23.81 31.05
C LYS A 430 -21.09 24.31 32.39
N LYS A 431 -20.76 25.56 32.74
CA LYS A 431 -21.25 26.22 33.96
C LYS A 431 -22.76 26.45 33.88
N THR A 432 -23.24 26.95 32.74
CA THR A 432 -24.66 27.18 32.47
C THR A 432 -25.49 25.90 32.64
N ILE A 433 -25.04 24.75 32.08
CA ILE A 433 -25.73 23.47 32.25
C ILE A 433 -25.79 23.07 33.74
N LYS A 434 -24.70 23.30 34.51
CA LYS A 434 -24.69 23.04 35.97
C LYS A 434 -25.65 23.95 36.74
N GLU A 435 -25.81 25.20 36.33
CA GLU A 435 -26.80 26.12 36.92
C GLU A 435 -28.22 25.63 36.65
N VAL A 436 -28.54 25.23 35.38
CA VAL A 436 -29.83 24.64 35.06
C VAL A 436 -30.10 23.39 35.91
N GLN A 437 -29.08 22.53 36.10
CA GLN A 437 -29.19 21.39 37.00
C GLN A 437 -29.58 21.76 38.44
N LYS A 438 -29.03 22.85 38.98
CA LYS A 438 -29.32 23.31 40.33
C LYS A 438 -30.71 23.90 40.43
N GLU A 439 -31.14 24.65 39.44
CA GLU A 439 -32.45 25.34 39.43
C GLU A 439 -33.62 24.38 39.23
N THR A 440 -33.47 23.40 38.30
CA THR A 440 -34.53 22.45 37.98
C THR A 440 -34.50 21.20 38.86
N GLY A 441 -33.36 20.90 39.52
CA GLY A 441 -33.15 19.65 40.23
C GLY A 441 -32.97 18.42 39.32
N ILE A 442 -33.06 18.58 37.99
CA ILE A 442 -32.89 17.53 36.98
C ILE A 442 -31.40 17.20 36.84
N LYS A 443 -31.01 15.92 36.91
CA LYS A 443 -29.61 15.49 36.93
C LYS A 443 -29.34 14.17 36.18
N GLY A 444 -28.06 13.89 35.94
CA GLY A 444 -27.64 12.65 35.32
C GLY A 444 -28.17 12.48 33.90
N LYS A 445 -28.64 11.28 33.56
CA LYS A 445 -29.17 11.01 32.21
C LYS A 445 -30.37 11.85 31.85
N GLN A 446 -31.23 12.19 32.82
CA GLN A 446 -32.42 13.02 32.55
C GLN A 446 -32.07 14.48 32.22
N LEU A 447 -30.87 14.95 32.57
CA LEU A 447 -30.36 16.27 32.18
C LEU A 447 -29.60 16.21 30.84
N PHE A 448 -28.56 15.40 30.79
CA PHE A 448 -27.59 15.46 29.68
C PHE A 448 -28.10 14.85 28.37
N MET A 449 -28.89 13.75 28.45
CA MET A 449 -29.35 13.07 27.25
C MET A 449 -30.39 13.90 26.46
N PRO A 450 -31.42 14.51 27.06
CA PRO A 450 -32.32 15.38 26.34
C PRO A 450 -31.61 16.59 25.73
N ILE A 451 -30.68 17.23 26.44
CA ILE A 451 -29.88 18.33 25.89
C ILE A 451 -29.10 17.85 24.65
N ARG A 452 -28.41 16.74 24.75
CA ARG A 452 -27.64 16.16 23.63
C ARG A 452 -28.55 15.88 22.43
N VAL A 453 -29.65 15.17 22.64
CA VAL A 453 -30.58 14.83 21.57
C VAL A 453 -31.18 16.09 20.93
N ALA A 454 -31.58 17.08 21.74
CA ALA A 454 -32.14 18.33 21.22
C ALA A 454 -31.14 19.10 20.32
N VAL A 455 -29.86 19.14 20.68
CA VAL A 455 -28.87 19.92 19.94
C VAL A 455 -28.17 19.13 18.83
N THR A 456 -28.06 17.79 18.95
CA THR A 456 -27.30 16.95 18.00
C THR A 456 -28.15 15.94 17.23
N GLY A 457 -29.31 15.56 17.75
CA GLY A 457 -30.12 14.45 17.24
C GLY A 457 -29.53 13.06 17.55
N GLN A 458 -28.55 12.96 18.44
CA GLN A 458 -27.81 11.73 18.71
C GLN A 458 -27.76 11.43 20.21
N MET A 459 -27.76 10.13 20.55
CA MET A 459 -27.61 9.66 21.94
C MET A 459 -26.16 9.72 22.44
N HIS A 460 -25.20 9.58 21.51
CA HIS A 460 -23.77 9.51 21.79
C HIS A 460 -23.01 10.54 20.93
N GLY A 461 -21.79 10.84 21.32
CA GLY A 461 -20.91 11.75 20.58
C GLY A 461 -19.90 12.45 21.50
N PRO A 462 -19.14 13.41 20.98
CA PRO A 462 -18.10 14.15 21.72
C PRO A 462 -18.64 14.90 22.94
N GLU A 463 -17.77 15.53 23.72
CA GLU A 463 -18.16 16.30 24.90
C GLU A 463 -19.23 17.35 24.58
N LEU A 464 -20.34 17.32 25.32
CA LEU A 464 -21.55 18.12 25.01
C LEU A 464 -21.29 19.64 25.02
N PRO A 465 -20.59 20.22 26.01
CA PRO A 465 -20.33 21.67 25.98
C PRO A 465 -19.52 22.12 24.78
N ASN A 466 -18.51 21.35 24.38
CA ASN A 466 -17.68 21.61 23.23
C ASN A 466 -18.48 21.46 21.91
N THR A 467 -19.34 20.45 21.85
CA THR A 467 -20.27 20.27 20.71
C THR A 467 -21.21 21.46 20.54
N ILE A 468 -21.78 21.97 21.64
CA ILE A 468 -22.64 23.15 21.65
C ILE A 468 -21.88 24.40 21.19
N GLU A 469 -20.63 24.60 21.65
CA GLU A 469 -19.79 25.70 21.17
C GLU A 469 -19.58 25.67 19.66
N VAL A 470 -19.20 24.49 19.11
CA VAL A 470 -18.93 24.32 17.68
C VAL A 470 -20.21 24.46 16.82
N LEU A 471 -21.38 24.03 17.34
CA LEU A 471 -22.68 24.28 16.70
C LEU A 471 -22.98 25.76 16.55
N GLY A 472 -22.54 26.57 17.50
CA GLY A 472 -22.78 28.00 17.55
C GLY A 472 -24.11 28.36 18.18
N LYS A 473 -24.16 29.55 18.78
CA LYS A 473 -25.30 30.04 19.60
C LYS A 473 -26.62 30.03 18.83
N GLU A 474 -26.64 30.61 17.63
CA GLU A 474 -27.85 30.72 16.83
C GLU A 474 -28.50 29.36 16.52
N LYS A 475 -27.68 28.40 16.01
CA LYS A 475 -28.16 27.06 15.66
C LYS A 475 -28.67 26.30 16.88
N VAL A 476 -27.94 26.38 17.99
CA VAL A 476 -28.34 25.75 19.26
C VAL A 476 -29.67 26.28 19.75
N LEU A 477 -29.86 27.61 19.79
CA LEU A 477 -31.11 28.23 20.19
C LEU A 477 -32.26 27.83 19.27
N ASN A 478 -32.05 27.81 17.96
CA ASN A 478 -33.07 27.40 16.99
C ASN A 478 -33.50 25.94 17.19
N ARG A 479 -32.58 25.05 17.52
CA ARG A 479 -32.88 23.64 17.80
C ARG A 479 -33.62 23.47 19.14
N LEU A 480 -33.19 24.13 20.20
CA LEU A 480 -33.83 24.09 21.52
C LEU A 480 -35.25 24.65 21.51
N LYS A 481 -35.52 25.68 20.68
CA LYS A 481 -36.81 26.33 20.59
C LYS A 481 -37.96 25.39 20.28
N GLN A 482 -37.70 24.26 19.67
CA GLN A 482 -38.72 23.28 19.28
C GLN A 482 -39.18 22.39 20.46
N TYR A 483 -38.47 22.41 21.54
CA TYR A 483 -38.68 21.49 22.70
C TYR A 483 -39.02 22.24 23.99
N LYS A 484 -39.17 23.57 23.95
CA LYS A 484 -39.52 24.39 25.10
C LYS A 484 -41.03 24.63 25.23
#